data_96758458c7453cf344296c4983cebb73
#
_entry.id   96758458c7453cf344296c4983cebb73
#
_cell.length_a   1.000
_cell.length_b   1.000
_cell.length_c   1.000
_cell.angle_alpha   90.00
_cell.angle_beta   90.00
_cell.angle_gamma   90.00
#
_symmetry.space_group_name_H-M   'P 1'
#
loop_
_entity.id
_entity.type
_entity.pdbx_description
1 polymer ?
#
loop_
_entity_poly.entity_id
_entity_poly.type
_entity_poly.pdbx_seq_one_letter_code
_entity_poly.pdbx_strand_id
1 'polypeptide(L)' 'AVNGSDLLALGLRGRAVGAALQACLDAVMDERVANERAALLAYAAENLHRFANS' A
#
# COMPACT_ATOMS: atom_id res chain seq x y z
N ALA A 1 7.80 -8.21 2.25
CA ALA A 1 7.01 -7.12 1.68
C ALA A 1 5.88 -6.74 2.63
N VAL A 2 5.14 -5.70 2.29
CA VAL A 2 4.03 -5.23 3.09
C VAL A 2 2.85 -6.19 3.00
N ASN A 3 2.09 -6.32 4.09
CA ASN A 3 0.91 -7.18 4.12
C ASN A 3 -0.30 -6.39 4.66
N GLY A 4 -1.45 -7.07 4.76
CA GLY A 4 -2.68 -6.44 5.22
C GLY A 4 -2.58 -5.84 6.61
N SER A 5 -1.85 -6.49 7.51
CA SER A 5 -1.67 -5.98 8.88
C SER A 5 -0.93 -4.65 8.88
N ASP A 6 0.07 -4.51 8.02
CA ASP A 6 0.82 -3.25 7.90
C ASP A 6 -0.09 -2.13 7.42
N LEU A 7 -0.98 -2.43 6.49
CA LEU A 7 -1.90 -1.44 5.95
C LEU A 7 -3.00 -1.07 6.95
N LEU A 8 -3.43 -2.03 7.76
CA LEU A 8 -4.38 -1.75 8.84
C LEU A 8 -3.77 -0.79 9.85
N ALA A 9 -2.47 -0.92 10.10
CA ALA A 9 -1.75 -0.02 11.01
C ALA A 9 -1.72 1.41 10.49
N LEU A 10 -1.83 1.59 9.17
CA LEU A 10 -1.92 2.91 8.55
C LEU A 10 -3.32 3.51 8.62
N GLY A 11 -4.30 2.74 9.07
CA GLY A 11 -5.67 3.19 9.17
C GLY A 11 -6.59 2.75 8.04
N LEU A 12 -6.09 1.95 7.12
CA LEU A 12 -6.88 1.44 6.01
C LEU A 12 -7.78 0.29 6.47
N ARG A 13 -8.93 0.16 5.84
CA ARG A 13 -9.92 -0.84 6.19
C ARG A 13 -10.66 -1.36 4.96
N GLY A 14 -11.07 -2.62 5.02
CA GLY A 14 -11.92 -3.20 3.99
C GLY A 14 -11.32 -3.12 2.61
N ARG A 15 -12.06 -2.52 1.67
CA ARG A 15 -11.62 -2.38 0.28
C ARG A 15 -10.31 -1.61 0.15
N ALA A 16 -10.10 -0.65 1.03
CA ALA A 16 -8.90 0.17 0.96
C ALA A 16 -7.63 -0.67 1.17
N VAL A 17 -7.70 -1.69 2.03
CA VAL A 17 -6.57 -2.60 2.24
C VAL A 17 -6.24 -3.34 0.95
N GLY A 18 -7.26 -3.89 0.28
CA GLY A 18 -7.09 -4.59 -0.98
C GLY A 18 -6.54 -3.70 -2.08
N ALA A 19 -7.10 -2.48 -2.19
CA ALA A 19 -6.65 -1.51 -3.18
C ALA A 19 -5.19 -1.12 -2.95
N ALA A 20 -4.80 -0.92 -1.69
CA ALA A 20 -3.43 -0.56 -1.35
C ALA A 20 -2.45 -1.70 -1.65
N LEU A 21 -2.83 -2.93 -1.33
CA LEU A 21 -2.01 -4.09 -1.64
C LEU A 21 -1.79 -4.23 -3.14
N GLN A 22 -2.85 -4.08 -3.92
CA GLN A 22 -2.75 -4.16 -5.37
C GLN A 22 -1.88 -3.04 -5.93
N ALA A 23 -2.04 -1.82 -5.42
CA ALA A 23 -1.24 -0.69 -5.85
C ALA A 23 0.24 -0.88 -5.52
N CYS A 24 0.53 -1.42 -4.35
CA CYS A 24 1.92 -1.71 -3.97
C CYS A 24 2.53 -2.76 -4.89
N LEU A 25 1.77 -3.81 -5.19
CA LEU A 25 2.23 -4.87 -6.07
C LEU A 25 2.51 -4.31 -7.47
N ASP A 26 1.60 -3.51 -8.01
CA ASP A 26 1.76 -2.90 -9.32
C ASP A 26 2.97 -1.96 -9.35
N ALA A 27 3.19 -1.21 -8.29
CA ALA A 27 4.33 -0.30 -8.21
C ALA A 27 5.65 -1.05 -8.21
N VAL A 28 5.72 -2.21 -7.56
CA VAL A 28 6.90 -3.06 -7.56
C VAL A 28 7.13 -3.65 -8.95
N MET A 29 6.08 -4.14 -9.59
CA MET A 29 6.17 -4.72 -10.94
C MET A 29 6.62 -3.69 -11.98
N ASP A 30 6.20 -2.43 -11.80
CA ASP A 30 6.60 -1.33 -12.67
C ASP A 30 7.95 -0.73 -12.27
N GLU A 31 8.58 -1.29 -11.25
CA GLU A 31 9.87 -0.83 -10.72
C GLU A 31 9.85 0.61 -10.22
N ARG A 32 8.67 1.13 -9.86
CA ARG A 32 8.55 2.48 -9.30
C ARG A 32 8.89 2.51 -7.82
N VAL A 33 8.74 1.37 -7.15
CA VAL A 33 9.02 1.24 -5.72
C VAL A 33 9.83 -0.03 -5.51
N ALA A 34 10.83 0.02 -4.65
CA ALA A 34 11.61 -1.16 -4.32
C ALA A 34 10.74 -2.15 -3.53
N ASN A 35 10.98 -3.45 -3.74
CA ASN A 35 10.24 -4.49 -3.03
C ASN A 35 10.78 -4.65 -1.61
N GLU A 36 10.64 -3.59 -0.83
CA GLU A 36 11.08 -3.54 0.56
C GLU A 36 9.93 -2.99 1.40
N ARG A 37 9.76 -3.55 2.60
CA ARG A 37 8.66 -3.17 3.47
C ARG A 37 8.62 -1.66 3.74
N ALA A 38 9.77 -1.07 4.06
CA ALA A 38 9.83 0.37 4.36
C ALA A 38 9.41 1.22 3.16
N ALA A 39 9.88 0.85 1.97
CA ALA A 39 9.55 1.58 0.74
C ALA A 39 8.06 1.46 0.42
N LEU A 40 7.50 0.27 0.58
CA LEU A 40 6.08 0.04 0.31
C LEU A 40 5.18 0.75 1.32
N LEU A 41 5.58 0.77 2.58
CA LEU A 41 4.84 1.50 3.61
C LEU A 41 4.84 3.00 3.35
N ALA A 42 5.99 3.55 2.92
CA ALA A 42 6.08 4.95 2.56
C ALA A 42 5.17 5.28 1.37
N TYR A 43 5.18 4.41 0.37
CA TYR A 43 4.33 4.57 -0.81
C TYR A 43 2.84 4.55 -0.42
N ALA A 44 2.44 3.60 0.41
CA ALA A 44 1.06 3.49 0.88
C ALA A 44 0.65 4.72 1.70
N ALA A 45 1.54 5.19 2.57
CA ALA A 45 1.26 6.36 3.41
C ALA A 45 1.08 7.62 2.57
N GLU A 46 1.88 7.79 1.52
CA GLU A 46 1.76 8.94 0.62
C GLU A 46 0.45 8.95 -0.15
N ASN A 47 -0.11 7.77 -0.41
CA ASN A 47 -1.33 7.62 -1.20
C ASN A 47 -2.52 7.22 -0.36
N LEU A 48 -2.41 7.40 0.96
CA LEU A 48 -3.39 6.90 1.91
C LEU A 48 -4.82 7.36 1.61
N HIS A 49 -5.00 8.64 1.34
CA HIS A 49 -6.33 9.18 1.09
C HIS A 49 -6.95 8.65 -0.21
N ARG A 50 -6.13 8.29 -1.18
CA ARG A 50 -6.62 7.67 -2.43
C ARG A 50 -7.25 6.32 -2.13
N PHE A 51 -6.58 5.53 -1.29
CA PHE A 51 -7.06 4.21 -0.92
C PHE A 51 -8.29 4.31 -0.02
N ALA A 52 -8.27 5.25 0.91
CA ALA A 52 -9.38 5.45 1.83
C ALA A 52 -10.67 5.86 1.11
N ASN A 53 -10.55 6.51 -0.04
CA ASN A 53 -11.69 6.98 -0.82
C ASN A 53 -12.08 6.03 -1.96
N SER A 54 -11.47 4.87 -2.01
CA SER A 54 -11.75 3.88 -3.06
C SER A 54 -13.09 3.18 -2.87
#